data_9251a1ac6ed2515bd224275683f93285
#
_entry.id   9251a1ac6ed2515bd224275683f93285
#
_cell.length_a   1.000
_cell.length_b   1.000
_cell.length_c   1.000
_cell.angle_alpha   90.00
_cell.angle_beta   90.00
_cell.angle_gamma   90.00
#
_symmetry.space_group_name_H-M   'P 1'
#
loop_
_entity.id
_entity.type
_entity.pdbx_description
1 polymer ?
#
loop_
_entity_poly.entity_id
_entity_poly.type
_entity_poly.pdbx_seq_one_letter_code
_entity_poly.pdbx_strand_id
1 'polypeptide(L)'
;VLVLLSLLLVQAVLGMFSRDDLLFEGPFSYWAGSWSGTLTEWHKTNWLLLQGFIALHLIAVFWYQWRKRQPLLQAMWRGQAGYKSASTRPKPLWWALLTLMLTVLALWWLISQAPEAPSYY
;
A
#
# COMPACT_ATOMS: atom_id res chain seq x y z
N VAL A 1 -1.31 -12.25 -3.38
CA VAL A 1 -1.44 -10.88 -3.91
C VAL A 1 -2.58 -10.13 -3.24
N LEU A 2 -3.79 -10.70 -3.20
CA LEU A 2 -4.96 -10.05 -2.57
C LEU A 2 -4.74 -9.76 -1.08
N VAL A 3 -4.11 -10.69 -0.36
CA VAL A 3 -3.79 -10.51 1.06
C VAL A 3 -2.81 -9.35 1.26
N LEU A 4 -1.76 -9.28 0.44
CA LEU A 4 -0.78 -8.19 0.50
C LEU A 4 -1.41 -6.83 0.19
N LEU A 5 -2.24 -6.77 -0.85
CA LEU A 5 -2.96 -5.53 -1.20
C LEU A 5 -3.91 -5.09 -0.09
N SER A 6 -4.62 -6.04 0.53
CA SER A 6 -5.51 -5.76 1.66
C SER A 6 -4.74 -5.24 2.87
N LEU A 7 -3.60 -5.86 3.20
CA LEU A 7 -2.73 -5.42 4.29
C LEU A 7 -2.14 -4.03 4.02
N LEU A 8 -1.76 -3.74 2.77
CA LEU A 8 -1.29 -2.41 2.38
C LEU A 8 -2.38 -1.35 2.50
N LEU A 9 -3.60 -1.67 2.11
CA LEU A 9 -4.73 -0.76 2.25
C LEU A 9 -5.01 -0.47 3.73
N VAL A 10 -5.06 -1.51 4.56
CA VAL A 10 -5.22 -1.38 6.02
C VAL A 10 -4.09 -0.56 6.62
N GLN A 11 -2.85 -0.79 6.19
CA GLN A 11 -1.67 -0.04 6.63
C GLN A 11 -1.80 1.45 6.32
N ALA A 12 -2.22 1.78 5.11
CA ALA A 12 -2.43 3.16 4.70
C ALA A 12 -3.53 3.85 5.53
N VAL A 13 -4.67 3.19 5.69
CA VAL A 13 -5.80 3.72 6.46
C VAL A 13 -5.41 3.92 7.93
N LEU A 14 -4.82 2.92 8.57
CA LEU A 14 -4.37 3.01 9.95
C LEU A 14 -3.33 4.12 10.14
N GLY A 15 -2.41 4.27 9.19
CA GLY A 15 -1.40 5.34 9.22
C GLY A 15 -1.99 6.74 9.15
N MET A 16 -3.11 6.93 8.44
CA MET A 16 -3.79 8.23 8.36
C MET A 16 -4.37 8.69 9.70
N PHE A 17 -4.76 7.75 10.56
CA PHE A 17 -5.35 8.03 11.88
C PHE A 17 -4.37 7.82 13.04
N SER A 18 -3.16 7.32 12.76
CA SER A 18 -2.18 7.06 13.80
C SER A 18 -1.52 8.35 14.29
N ARG A 19 -1.13 8.35 15.55
CA ARG A 19 -0.43 9.45 16.21
C ARG A 19 0.75 8.90 16.99
N ASP A 20 1.92 9.41 16.71
CA ASP A 20 3.10 9.20 17.56
C ASP A 20 3.32 10.43 18.43
N ASP A 21 3.39 10.25 19.73
CA ASP A 21 3.48 11.36 20.71
C ASP A 21 4.74 12.22 20.57
N LEU A 22 5.64 11.86 19.66
CA LEU A 22 6.94 12.52 19.53
C LEU A 22 7.08 13.39 18.28
N LEU A 23 6.77 12.90 17.08
CA LEU A 23 7.15 13.59 15.84
C LEU A 23 6.16 13.45 14.68
N PHE A 24 5.28 12.44 14.69
CA PHE A 24 4.43 12.17 13.54
C PHE A 24 2.96 12.07 13.92
N GLU A 25 2.17 12.90 13.29
CA GLU A 25 0.71 12.83 13.38
C GLU A 25 0.14 12.59 12.00
N GLY A 26 -0.65 11.52 11.88
CA GLY A 26 -1.39 11.27 10.66
C GLY A 26 -2.40 12.39 10.40
N PRO A 27 -2.73 12.69 9.13
CA PRO A 27 -3.58 13.83 8.77
C PRO A 27 -4.97 13.79 9.40
N PHE A 28 -5.46 12.64 9.79
CA PHE A 28 -6.76 12.45 10.43
C PHE A 28 -6.69 12.00 11.89
N SER A 29 -5.51 12.07 12.52
CA SER A 29 -5.31 11.65 13.91
C SER A 29 -6.23 12.38 14.90
N TYR A 30 -6.55 13.65 14.65
CA TYR A 30 -7.46 14.43 15.47
C TYR A 30 -8.92 13.95 15.40
N TRP A 31 -9.35 13.39 14.27
CA TRP A 31 -10.69 12.82 14.15
C TRP A 31 -10.82 11.51 14.95
N ALA A 32 -9.73 10.78 15.08
CA ALA A 32 -9.72 9.56 15.88
C ALA A 32 -9.73 9.83 17.40
N GLY A 33 -9.30 11.02 17.83
CA GLY A 33 -9.30 11.41 19.24
C GLY A 33 -8.60 10.39 20.13
N SER A 34 -9.34 9.87 21.12
CA SER A 34 -8.81 8.84 22.06
C SER A 34 -8.47 7.52 21.42
N TRP A 35 -8.98 7.20 20.23
CA TRP A 35 -8.71 5.95 19.51
C TRP A 35 -7.36 5.98 18.76
N SER A 36 -6.74 7.13 18.60
CA SER A 36 -5.50 7.28 17.84
C SER A 36 -4.37 6.38 18.37
N GLY A 37 -4.24 6.23 19.67
CA GLY A 37 -3.27 5.34 20.29
C GLY A 37 -3.49 3.87 19.93
N THR A 38 -4.74 3.39 19.99
CA THR A 38 -5.11 2.03 19.60
C THR A 38 -4.86 1.78 18.12
N LEU A 39 -5.20 2.75 17.27
CA LEU A 39 -4.96 2.67 15.83
C LEU A 39 -3.46 2.67 15.50
N THR A 40 -2.65 3.37 16.27
CA THR A 40 -1.18 3.35 16.16
C THR A 40 -0.62 1.96 16.47
N GLU A 41 -1.09 1.32 17.53
CA GLU A 41 -0.67 -0.05 17.87
C GLU A 41 -1.09 -1.06 16.79
N TRP A 42 -2.27 -0.92 16.23
CA TRP A 42 -2.71 -1.74 15.09
C TRP A 42 -1.88 -1.49 13.84
N HIS A 43 -1.50 -0.24 13.60
CA HIS A 43 -0.62 0.12 12.49
C HIS A 43 0.75 -0.57 12.62
N LYS A 44 1.34 -0.56 13.81
CA LYS A 44 2.61 -1.26 14.11
C LYS A 44 2.48 -2.77 13.95
N THR A 45 1.41 -3.36 14.48
CA THR A 45 1.16 -4.81 14.36
C THR A 45 0.94 -5.22 12.91
N ASN A 46 0.15 -4.46 12.16
CA ASN A 46 -0.08 -4.71 10.75
C ASN A 46 1.21 -4.57 9.93
N TRP A 47 2.09 -3.66 10.30
CA TRP A 47 3.41 -3.52 9.68
C TRP A 47 4.26 -4.79 9.82
N LEU A 48 4.29 -5.39 11.00
CA LEU A 48 4.98 -6.66 11.22
C LEU A 48 4.38 -7.80 10.39
N LEU A 49 3.05 -7.89 10.34
CA LEU A 49 2.36 -8.86 9.49
C LEU A 49 2.68 -8.65 8.01
N LEU A 50 2.66 -7.41 7.55
CA LEU A 50 2.97 -7.04 6.18
C LEU A 50 4.39 -7.45 5.79
N GLN A 51 5.38 -7.18 6.65
CA GLN A 51 6.76 -7.63 6.44
C GLN A 51 6.87 -9.14 6.31
N GLY A 52 6.19 -9.89 7.19
CA GLY A 52 6.15 -11.35 7.14
C GLY A 52 5.57 -11.88 5.82
N PHE A 53 4.46 -11.32 5.38
CA PHE A 53 3.82 -11.72 4.10
C PHE A 53 4.63 -11.29 2.87
N ILE A 54 5.29 -10.15 2.91
CA ILE A 54 6.21 -9.72 1.84
C ILE A 54 7.38 -10.71 1.73
N ALA A 55 8.00 -11.05 2.86
CA ALA A 55 9.10 -12.02 2.88
C ALA A 55 8.65 -13.39 2.34
N LEU A 56 7.50 -13.89 2.77
CA LEU A 56 6.92 -15.13 2.28
C LEU A 56 6.62 -15.07 0.77
N HIS A 57 6.08 -13.96 0.31
CA HIS A 57 5.80 -13.75 -1.10
C HIS A 57 7.08 -13.75 -1.94
N LEU A 58 8.12 -13.06 -1.51
CA LEU A 58 9.42 -13.06 -2.19
C LEU A 58 10.05 -14.46 -2.23
N ILE A 59 10.03 -15.19 -1.10
CA ILE A 59 10.52 -16.57 -1.05
C ILE A 59 9.74 -17.44 -2.04
N ALA A 60 8.43 -17.34 -2.10
CA ALA A 60 7.60 -18.09 -3.03
C ALA A 60 7.93 -17.76 -4.49
N VAL A 61 8.10 -16.48 -4.82
CA VAL A 61 8.48 -16.04 -6.17
C VAL A 61 9.85 -16.60 -6.58
N PHE A 62 10.86 -16.46 -5.70
CA PHE A 62 12.20 -17.01 -5.95
C PHE A 62 12.18 -18.51 -6.08
N TRP A 63 11.45 -19.22 -5.21
CA TRP A 63 11.31 -20.68 -5.28
C TRP A 63 10.70 -21.13 -6.61
N TYR A 64 9.62 -20.46 -7.02
CA TYR A 64 8.96 -20.74 -8.29
C TYR A 64 9.87 -20.50 -9.49
N GLN A 65 10.60 -19.39 -9.47
CA GLN A 65 11.54 -19.06 -10.53
C GLN A 65 12.66 -20.10 -10.63
N TRP A 66 13.21 -20.50 -9.49
CA TRP A 66 14.31 -21.47 -9.47
C TRP A 66 13.86 -22.87 -9.82
N ARG A 67 12.77 -23.35 -9.20
CA ARG A 67 12.28 -24.72 -9.37
C ARG A 67 11.64 -24.95 -10.74
N LYS A 68 10.84 -24.03 -11.21
CA LYS A 68 10.12 -24.15 -12.51
C LYS A 68 10.83 -23.46 -13.67
N ARG A 69 11.97 -22.82 -13.44
CA ARG A 69 12.75 -22.08 -14.44
C ARG A 69 11.88 -21.07 -15.24
N GLN A 70 10.86 -20.53 -14.61
CA GLN A 70 10.02 -19.51 -15.21
C GLN A 70 10.60 -18.12 -14.89
N PRO A 71 10.82 -17.26 -15.88
CA PRO A 71 11.42 -15.94 -15.66
C PRO A 71 10.40 -14.95 -15.11
N LEU A 72 9.85 -15.24 -13.91
CA LEU A 72 8.82 -14.42 -13.28
C LEU A 72 9.31 -13.00 -12.94
N LEU A 73 10.53 -12.87 -12.40
CA LEU A 73 11.12 -11.57 -12.09
C LEU A 73 11.36 -10.75 -13.36
N GLN A 74 11.85 -11.39 -14.42
CA GLN A 74 12.03 -10.71 -15.70
C GLN A 74 10.71 -10.30 -16.32
N ALA A 75 9.67 -11.12 -16.21
CA ALA A 75 8.32 -10.80 -16.67
C ALA A 75 7.72 -9.62 -15.90
N MET A 76 7.92 -9.58 -14.58
CA MET A 76 7.48 -8.46 -13.74
C MET A 76 8.23 -7.16 -14.05
N TRP A 77 9.54 -7.25 -14.31
CA TRP A 77 10.37 -6.09 -14.61
C TRP A 77 10.16 -5.53 -16.01
N ARG A 78 10.00 -6.41 -17.01
CA ARG A 78 9.85 -6.02 -18.42
C ARG A 78 8.40 -5.89 -18.87
N GLY A 79 7.44 -6.28 -18.04
CA GLY A 79 6.02 -6.28 -18.40
C GLY A 79 5.65 -7.28 -19.50
N GLN A 80 6.54 -8.21 -19.82
CA GLN A 80 6.34 -9.24 -20.84
C GLN A 80 6.45 -10.61 -20.20
N ALA A 81 5.33 -11.32 -20.11
CA ALA A 81 5.34 -12.73 -19.85
C ALA A 81 5.67 -13.46 -21.16
N GLY A 82 6.79 -14.17 -21.21
CA GLY A 82 7.14 -15.09 -22.32
C GLY A 82 6.22 -16.30 -22.37
N TYR A 83 5.07 -16.22 -21.77
CA TYR A 83 4.01 -17.20 -21.72
C TYR A 83 2.91 -16.81 -22.70
N LYS A 84 2.56 -17.71 -23.58
CA LYS A 84 1.30 -17.65 -24.32
C LYS A 84 0.13 -17.87 -23.35
N SER A 85 -0.04 -17.02 -22.35
CA SER A 85 -1.26 -16.99 -21.60
C SER A 85 -2.31 -16.25 -22.43
N ALA A 86 -3.54 -16.75 -22.35
CA ALA A 86 -4.69 -16.18 -23.03
C ALA A 86 -4.64 -14.64 -23.05
N SER A 87 -4.68 -14.09 -24.25
CA SER A 87 -4.48 -12.70 -24.58
C SER A 87 -5.51 -11.77 -23.92
N THR A 88 -5.27 -11.42 -22.68
CA THR A 88 -5.78 -10.15 -22.15
C THR A 88 -4.91 -9.06 -22.75
N ARG A 89 -5.43 -8.37 -23.74
CA ARG A 89 -4.76 -7.18 -24.28
C ARG A 89 -4.48 -6.23 -23.12
N PRO A 90 -3.24 -5.79 -22.92
CA PRO A 90 -2.96 -4.80 -21.87
C PRO A 90 -3.80 -3.56 -22.14
N LYS A 91 -4.47 -3.06 -21.11
CA LYS A 91 -5.21 -1.81 -21.22
C LYS A 91 -4.23 -0.69 -21.58
N PRO A 92 -4.64 0.29 -22.41
CA PRO A 92 -3.75 1.37 -22.82
C PRO A 92 -3.26 2.17 -21.61
N LEU A 93 -2.03 2.66 -21.69
CA LEU A 93 -1.33 3.39 -20.63
C LEU A 93 -2.13 4.59 -20.09
N TRP A 94 -2.95 5.21 -20.91
CA TRP A 94 -3.73 6.37 -20.48
C TRP A 94 -4.75 6.05 -19.36
N TRP A 95 -5.26 4.81 -19.28
CA TRP A 95 -6.09 4.38 -18.16
C TRP A 95 -5.30 4.36 -16.84
N ALA A 96 -4.04 3.89 -16.89
CA ALA A 96 -3.17 3.90 -15.72
C ALA A 96 -2.86 5.34 -15.28
N LEU A 97 -2.58 6.23 -16.23
CA LEU A 97 -2.36 7.65 -15.93
C LEU A 97 -3.61 8.34 -15.40
N LEU A 98 -4.78 8.02 -15.93
CA LEU A 98 -6.05 8.55 -15.44
C LEU A 98 -6.33 8.10 -14.00
N THR A 99 -6.17 6.81 -13.70
CA THR A 99 -6.37 6.29 -12.34
C THR A 99 -5.36 6.88 -11.37
N LEU A 100 -4.09 7.03 -11.77
CA LEU A 100 -3.07 7.67 -10.96
C LEU A 100 -3.45 9.13 -10.66
N MET A 101 -3.84 9.88 -11.67
CA MET A 101 -4.25 11.28 -11.50
C MET A 101 -5.46 11.41 -10.58
N LEU A 102 -6.48 10.57 -10.76
CA LEU A 102 -7.67 10.57 -9.90
C LEU A 102 -7.31 10.21 -8.46
N THR A 103 -6.42 9.23 -8.25
CA THR A 103 -5.96 8.84 -6.91
C THR A 103 -5.21 9.98 -6.23
N VAL A 104 -4.30 10.64 -6.94
CA VAL A 104 -3.53 11.78 -6.40
C VAL A 104 -4.47 12.94 -6.04
N LEU A 105 -5.43 13.25 -6.91
CA LEU A 105 -6.42 14.31 -6.64
C LEU A 105 -7.32 13.95 -5.46
N ALA A 106 -7.77 12.71 -5.36
CA ALA A 106 -8.58 12.23 -4.24
C ALA A 106 -7.81 12.30 -2.92
N LEU A 107 -6.54 11.88 -2.89
CA LEU A 107 -5.68 11.98 -1.72
C LEU A 107 -5.42 13.44 -1.34
N TRP A 108 -5.13 14.29 -2.31
CA TRP A 108 -4.93 15.71 -2.06
C TRP A 108 -6.18 16.36 -1.47
N TRP A 109 -7.35 16.05 -2.02
CA TRP A 109 -8.62 16.53 -1.52
C TRP A 109 -8.89 16.04 -0.09
N LEU A 110 -8.68 14.75 0.18
CA LEU A 110 -8.83 14.17 1.52
C LEU A 110 -7.90 14.84 2.54
N ILE A 111 -6.63 15.06 2.18
CA ILE A 111 -5.66 15.73 3.06
C ILE A 111 -6.05 17.18 3.29
N SER A 112 -6.60 17.86 2.29
CA SER A 112 -7.07 19.25 2.43
C SER A 112 -8.26 19.39 3.37
N GLN A 113 -9.05 18.33 3.58
CA GLN A 113 -10.15 18.27 4.54
C GLN A 113 -9.68 17.89 5.95
N ALA A 114 -8.40 17.52 6.13
CA ALA A 114 -7.87 17.15 7.43
C ALA A 114 -7.91 18.37 8.40
N PRO A 115 -8.29 18.16 9.68
CA PRO A 115 -8.27 19.22 10.65
C PRO A 115 -6.84 19.72 10.89
N GLU A 116 -6.66 21.03 10.95
CA GLU A 116 -5.36 21.62 11.27
C GLU A 116 -4.98 21.31 12.72
N ALA A 117 -3.70 21.02 12.93
CA ALA A 117 -3.18 20.85 14.27
C ALA A 117 -3.38 22.15 15.07
N PRO A 118 -3.90 22.10 16.31
CA PRO A 118 -4.00 23.29 17.13
C PRO A 118 -2.62 23.90 17.32
N SER A 119 -2.44 25.14 16.87
CA SER A 119 -1.21 25.88 17.07
C SER A 119 -1.13 26.28 18.56
N TYR A 120 -0.33 25.56 19.30
CA TYR A 120 0.04 25.92 20.66
C TYR A 120 1.19 26.96 20.64
N TYR A 121 0.92 28.15 20.17
CA TYR A 121 1.82 29.29 20.29
C TYR A 121 1.12 30.44 20.99
#